data_1f20e77cc65c4f121430b26fb2919a8e
#
_entry.id   1f20e77cc65c4f121430b26fb2919a8e
#
_cell.length_a   1.000
_cell.length_b   1.000
_cell.length_c   1.000
_cell.angle_alpha   90.00
_cell.angle_beta   90.00
_cell.angle_gamma   90.00
#
_symmetry.space_group_name_H-M   'P 1'
#
loop_
_entity.id
_entity.type
_entity.pdbx_description
1 polymer ?
#
loop_
_entity_poly.entity_id
_entity_poly.type
_entity_poly.pdbx_seq_one_letter_code
_entity_poly.pdbx_strand_id
1 'polypeptide(L)'
;MSDGHTMHILRAEMPGPTAGKLVSRMSDTAKILYGMYFVMTLVMIGLLLLGGMDLFDASVHAFGAAGTGGFSSRNASVGAYNSAYIDIVTGIGMLAFGINFNLYYFLLMRRFRDVAKSEELWAYLGIVAFSTVTIAANIHHLYGAVGTSLRHAFFQVSSIITTTGYATVDFDQWPGYAKTVLVLLMFVGGCAGSTGGGLKVTRVVTLVKAAFMDMRKMIHPNAVVNVRMEGRAMPEKQVRGVQAYFSVYMLLYAVSWLLLSLNGFDLLSTFTALSACINNIGPGLGMVGPTGNFSAFAPWAKLLLSFDMLAGRLEIFPMLLLFVPSTWRGNRLRRWERRN
;
A
#
# COMPACT_ATOMS: atom_id res chain seq x y z
N MET A 1 -2.91 31.17 1.55
CA MET A 1 -2.16 30.02 0.98
C MET A 1 -2.79 29.70 -0.36
N SER A 2 -2.00 29.64 -1.44
CA SER A 2 -2.57 29.39 -2.77
C SER A 2 -3.01 27.93 -2.85
N ASP A 3 -4.17 27.66 -3.49
CA ASP A 3 -4.76 26.33 -3.67
C ASP A 3 -3.79 25.26 -4.21
N GLY A 4 -2.74 25.70 -4.91
CA GLY A 4 -1.71 24.81 -5.45
C GLY A 4 -0.83 24.12 -4.41
N HIS A 5 -0.40 24.83 -3.36
CA HIS A 5 0.45 24.24 -2.31
C HIS A 5 -0.28 23.16 -1.50
N THR A 6 -1.55 23.41 -1.16
CA THR A 6 -2.38 22.45 -0.40
C THR A 6 -2.58 21.16 -1.16
N MET A 7 -2.71 21.21 -2.52
CA MET A 7 -2.84 20.02 -3.36
C MET A 7 -1.57 19.17 -3.38
N HIS A 8 -0.39 19.79 -3.37
CA HIS A 8 0.87 19.04 -3.35
C HIS A 8 1.08 18.30 -2.02
N ILE A 9 0.74 18.94 -0.90
CA ILE A 9 0.82 18.32 0.43
C ILE A 9 -0.18 17.14 0.51
N LEU A 10 -1.43 17.34 0.10
CA LEU A 10 -2.44 16.28 0.12
C LEU A 10 -2.03 15.06 -0.75
N ARG A 11 -1.42 15.30 -1.91
CA ARG A 11 -0.90 14.23 -2.77
C ARG A 11 0.29 13.52 -2.17
N ALA A 12 1.14 14.19 -1.40
CA ALA A 12 2.27 13.57 -0.71
C ALA A 12 1.81 12.63 0.41
N GLU A 13 0.74 12.99 1.12
CA GLU A 13 0.20 12.18 2.22
C GLU A 13 -0.72 11.04 1.74
N MET A 14 -1.38 11.21 0.60
CA MET A 14 -2.29 10.24 0.01
C MET A 14 -1.89 9.98 -1.45
N PRO A 15 -0.78 9.26 -1.68
CA PRO A 15 -0.28 9.01 -3.03
C PRO A 15 -1.27 8.16 -3.85
N GLY A 16 -1.44 8.51 -5.11
CA GLY A 16 -2.29 7.78 -6.04
C GLY A 16 -2.95 8.67 -7.09
N PRO A 17 -3.47 8.07 -8.17
CA PRO A 17 -4.02 8.82 -9.32
C PRO A 17 -5.35 9.52 -9.04
N THR A 18 -6.01 9.28 -7.90
CA THR A 18 -7.41 9.69 -7.63
C THR A 18 -7.58 10.72 -6.51
N ALA A 19 -6.54 11.44 -6.09
CA ALA A 19 -6.70 12.56 -5.17
C ALA A 19 -7.52 13.67 -5.83
N GLY A 20 -8.84 13.55 -5.81
CA GLY A 20 -9.80 14.48 -6.38
C GLY A 20 -10.33 15.50 -5.37
N LYS A 21 -10.86 16.62 -5.85
CA LYS A 21 -11.57 17.56 -5.00
C LYS A 21 -12.92 16.97 -4.55
N LEU A 22 -13.12 16.83 -3.24
CA LEU A 22 -14.42 16.45 -2.65
C LEU A 22 -15.39 17.63 -2.59
N VAL A 23 -14.86 18.84 -2.37
CA VAL A 23 -15.61 20.10 -2.29
C VAL A 23 -14.88 21.20 -3.06
N SER A 24 -15.54 22.34 -3.29
CA SER A 24 -15.01 23.44 -4.10
C SER A 24 -13.69 24.02 -3.57
N ARG A 25 -13.52 24.06 -2.24
CA ARG A 25 -12.29 24.54 -1.60
C ARG A 25 -11.41 23.37 -1.15
N MET A 26 -10.13 23.39 -1.52
CA MET A 26 -9.15 22.37 -1.15
C MET A 26 -8.94 22.25 0.36
N SER A 27 -8.96 23.40 1.07
CA SER A 27 -8.84 23.43 2.53
C SER A 27 -9.96 22.64 3.22
N ASP A 28 -11.19 22.70 2.70
CA ASP A 28 -12.33 21.99 3.28
C ASP A 28 -12.26 20.49 2.98
N THR A 29 -11.76 20.10 1.80
CA THR A 29 -11.45 18.70 1.50
C THR A 29 -10.44 18.13 2.50
N ALA A 30 -9.34 18.84 2.75
CA ALA A 30 -8.32 18.41 3.71
C ALA A 30 -8.90 18.26 5.12
N LYS A 31 -9.67 19.24 5.61
CA LYS A 31 -10.30 19.17 6.94
C LYS A 31 -11.21 17.95 7.11
N ILE A 32 -12.01 17.64 6.09
CA ILE A 32 -12.91 16.48 6.12
C ILE A 32 -12.09 15.19 6.17
N LEU A 33 -11.08 15.02 5.31
CA LEU A 33 -10.24 13.84 5.26
C LEU A 33 -9.47 13.63 6.57
N TYR A 34 -8.83 14.68 7.11
CA TYR A 34 -8.15 14.61 8.41
C TYR A 34 -9.12 14.33 9.56
N GLY A 35 -10.31 14.92 9.54
CA GLY A 35 -11.34 14.66 10.54
C GLY A 35 -11.78 13.20 10.56
N MET A 36 -12.02 12.60 9.38
CA MET A 36 -12.34 11.16 9.25
C MET A 36 -11.19 10.29 9.75
N TYR A 37 -9.96 10.58 9.32
CA TYR A 37 -8.78 9.88 9.78
C TYR A 37 -8.66 9.89 11.30
N PHE A 38 -8.81 11.07 11.91
CA PHE A 38 -8.74 11.25 13.37
C PHE A 38 -9.83 10.46 14.11
N VAL A 39 -11.08 10.56 13.64
CA VAL A 39 -12.20 9.82 14.26
C VAL A 39 -11.99 8.30 14.16
N MET A 40 -11.60 7.78 12.99
CA MET A 40 -11.31 6.36 12.83
C MET A 40 -10.17 5.89 13.75
N THR A 41 -9.13 6.71 13.92
CA THR A 41 -8.02 6.41 14.84
C THR A 41 -8.51 6.35 16.29
N LEU A 42 -9.33 7.31 16.74
CA LEU A 42 -9.90 7.29 18.09
C LEU A 42 -10.79 6.08 18.33
N VAL A 43 -11.63 5.72 17.36
CA VAL A 43 -12.46 4.51 17.42
C VAL A 43 -11.57 3.28 17.56
N MET A 44 -10.50 3.18 16.80
CA MET A 44 -9.58 2.06 16.89
C MET A 44 -8.89 1.98 18.25
N ILE A 45 -8.43 3.11 18.82
CA ILE A 45 -7.87 3.14 20.19
C ILE A 45 -8.91 2.59 21.17
N GLY A 46 -10.16 3.07 21.12
CA GLY A 46 -11.23 2.61 21.98
C GLY A 46 -11.48 1.11 21.88
N LEU A 47 -11.50 0.56 20.67
CA LEU A 47 -11.68 -0.88 20.44
C LEU A 47 -10.50 -1.71 20.98
N LEU A 48 -9.25 -1.24 20.84
CA LEU A 48 -8.07 -1.91 21.38
C LEU A 48 -8.03 -1.86 22.92
N LEU A 49 -8.46 -0.76 23.55
CA LEU A 49 -8.64 -0.65 25.00
C LEU A 49 -9.67 -1.67 25.51
N LEU A 50 -10.80 -1.82 24.81
CA LEU A 50 -11.81 -2.84 25.13
C LEU A 50 -11.25 -4.26 24.99
N GLY A 51 -10.25 -4.47 24.14
CA GLY A 51 -9.51 -5.71 24.00
C GLY A 51 -8.51 -6.02 25.10
N GLY A 52 -8.33 -5.11 26.07
CA GLY A 52 -7.43 -5.27 27.22
C GLY A 52 -6.00 -4.73 26.98
N MET A 53 -5.76 -3.96 25.91
CA MET A 53 -4.52 -3.20 25.79
C MET A 53 -4.53 -2.02 26.75
N ASP A 54 -3.36 -1.65 27.30
CA ASP A 54 -3.22 -0.38 28.01
C ASP A 54 -3.27 0.81 27.01
N LEU A 55 -3.48 2.02 27.51
CA LEU A 55 -3.67 3.21 26.68
C LEU A 55 -2.47 3.49 25.77
N PHE A 56 -1.24 3.27 26.27
CA PHE A 56 -0.03 3.49 25.48
C PHE A 56 0.05 2.50 24.32
N ASP A 57 -0.08 1.20 24.60
CA ASP A 57 -0.02 0.15 23.58
C ASP A 57 -1.17 0.31 22.55
N ALA A 58 -2.40 0.58 23.02
CA ALA A 58 -3.55 0.84 22.16
C ALA A 58 -3.32 2.02 21.22
N SER A 59 -2.73 3.11 21.74
CA SER A 59 -2.42 4.29 20.94
C SER A 59 -1.33 4.01 19.91
N VAL A 60 -0.23 3.37 20.30
CA VAL A 60 0.87 3.01 19.39
C VAL A 60 0.37 2.11 18.25
N HIS A 61 -0.42 1.07 18.57
CA HIS A 61 -0.93 0.15 17.56
C HIS A 61 -2.00 0.80 16.67
N ALA A 62 -2.85 1.67 17.22
CA ALA A 62 -3.82 2.42 16.42
C ALA A 62 -3.14 3.40 15.45
N PHE A 63 -2.12 4.15 15.91
CA PHE A 63 -1.34 5.04 15.03
C PHE A 63 -0.55 4.24 13.98
N GLY A 64 0.03 3.10 14.38
CA GLY A 64 0.74 2.21 13.45
C GLY A 64 -0.17 1.62 12.39
N ALA A 65 -1.42 1.27 12.72
CA ALA A 65 -2.41 0.81 11.73
C ALA A 65 -2.92 1.96 10.86
N ALA A 66 -3.21 3.12 11.46
CA ALA A 66 -3.75 4.29 10.76
C ALA A 66 -2.74 4.88 9.76
N GLY A 67 -1.47 4.98 10.16
CA GLY A 67 -0.37 5.45 9.29
C GLY A 67 0.24 4.34 8.44
N THR A 68 -0.24 3.09 8.58
CA THR A 68 0.34 1.90 7.94
C THR A 68 1.84 1.75 8.22
N GLY A 69 2.23 1.97 9.50
CA GLY A 69 3.63 1.97 9.92
C GLY A 69 4.10 0.67 10.57
N GLY A 70 3.17 -0.12 11.16
CA GLY A 70 3.46 -1.43 11.75
C GLY A 70 4.38 -1.42 12.98
N PHE A 71 4.63 -0.26 13.57
CA PHE A 71 5.46 -0.15 14.76
C PHE A 71 4.72 -0.64 16.00
N SER A 72 5.40 -1.45 16.81
CA SER A 72 4.85 -2.03 18.02
C SER A 72 5.77 -1.75 19.20
N SER A 73 5.18 -1.58 20.39
CA SER A 73 5.87 -1.54 21.68
C SER A 73 6.35 -2.94 22.13
N ARG A 74 5.92 -4.01 21.45
CA ARG A 74 6.24 -5.40 21.77
C ARG A 74 7.06 -6.06 20.66
N ASN A 75 8.11 -6.80 21.01
CA ASN A 75 8.95 -7.48 20.02
C ASN A 75 8.21 -8.50 19.15
N ALA A 76 7.19 -9.19 19.73
CA ALA A 76 6.35 -10.12 18.99
C ALA A 76 5.18 -9.42 18.27
N SER A 77 5.22 -8.08 18.12
CA SER A 77 4.18 -7.28 17.48
C SER A 77 2.81 -7.54 18.14
N VAL A 78 1.72 -7.56 17.37
CA VAL A 78 0.36 -7.84 17.85
C VAL A 78 0.24 -9.26 18.41
N GLY A 79 1.06 -10.20 17.96
CA GLY A 79 1.10 -11.57 18.50
C GLY A 79 1.41 -11.66 19.99
N ALA A 80 2.04 -10.64 20.59
CA ALA A 80 2.32 -10.59 22.02
C ALA A 80 1.07 -10.64 22.91
N TYR A 81 -0.06 -10.20 22.39
CA TYR A 81 -1.32 -10.16 23.17
C TYR A 81 -2.09 -11.48 23.14
N ASN A 82 -1.78 -12.38 22.21
CA ASN A 82 -2.42 -13.69 22.05
C ASN A 82 -3.97 -13.65 22.17
N SER A 83 -4.58 -12.62 21.61
CA SER A 83 -6.03 -12.35 21.70
C SER A 83 -6.66 -12.36 20.31
N ALA A 84 -7.63 -13.26 20.11
CA ALA A 84 -8.38 -13.32 18.85
C ALA A 84 -9.16 -12.01 18.59
N TYR A 85 -9.64 -11.35 19.63
CA TYR A 85 -10.32 -10.06 19.50
C TYR A 85 -9.38 -8.98 18.97
N ILE A 86 -8.18 -8.85 19.57
CA ILE A 86 -7.17 -7.87 19.16
C ILE A 86 -6.73 -8.13 17.71
N ASP A 87 -6.49 -9.39 17.33
CA ASP A 87 -6.11 -9.77 15.97
C ASP A 87 -7.19 -9.32 14.96
N ILE A 88 -8.47 -9.62 15.25
CA ILE A 88 -9.56 -9.27 14.33
C ILE A 88 -9.75 -7.76 14.25
N VAL A 89 -9.78 -7.07 15.39
CA VAL A 89 -9.94 -5.60 15.44
C VAL A 89 -8.80 -4.90 14.69
N THR A 90 -7.55 -5.32 14.93
CA THR A 90 -6.39 -4.75 14.24
C THR A 90 -6.44 -5.06 12.75
N GLY A 91 -6.78 -6.29 12.35
CA GLY A 91 -6.92 -6.68 10.95
C GLY A 91 -7.99 -5.88 10.21
N ILE A 92 -9.17 -5.72 10.81
CA ILE A 92 -10.25 -4.88 10.24
C ILE A 92 -9.82 -3.41 10.20
N GLY A 93 -9.17 -2.90 11.25
CA GLY A 93 -8.65 -1.54 11.29
C GLY A 93 -7.66 -1.26 10.16
N MET A 94 -6.66 -2.14 9.96
CA MET A 94 -5.72 -2.04 8.86
C MET A 94 -6.43 -2.00 7.51
N LEU A 95 -7.38 -2.92 7.25
CA LEU A 95 -8.15 -2.93 6.01
C LEU A 95 -8.95 -1.64 5.83
N ALA A 96 -9.57 -1.12 6.88
CA ALA A 96 -10.33 0.12 6.82
C ALA A 96 -9.43 1.32 6.44
N PHE A 97 -8.25 1.47 7.04
CA PHE A 97 -7.30 2.51 6.64
C PHE A 97 -6.70 2.28 5.24
N GLY A 98 -6.71 1.04 4.75
CA GLY A 98 -6.33 0.67 3.38
C GLY A 98 -7.35 1.02 2.30
N ILE A 99 -8.58 1.40 2.65
CA ILE A 99 -9.62 1.82 1.71
C ILE A 99 -9.45 3.31 1.35
N ASN A 100 -9.90 3.68 0.15
CA ASN A 100 -9.91 5.06 -0.32
C ASN A 100 -10.79 5.95 0.57
N PHE A 101 -10.21 6.99 1.17
CA PHE A 101 -10.92 7.90 2.09
C PHE A 101 -12.09 8.66 1.43
N ASN A 102 -12.07 8.85 0.09
CA ASN A 102 -13.20 9.43 -0.61
C ASN A 102 -14.47 8.57 -0.50
N LEU A 103 -14.34 7.24 -0.38
CA LEU A 103 -15.49 6.35 -0.21
C LEU A 103 -16.16 6.55 1.15
N TYR A 104 -15.38 6.81 2.20
CA TYR A 104 -15.95 7.16 3.51
C TYR A 104 -16.71 8.49 3.46
N TYR A 105 -16.20 9.48 2.73
CA TYR A 105 -16.92 10.72 2.49
C TYR A 105 -18.26 10.47 1.77
N PHE A 106 -18.28 9.64 0.73
CA PHE A 106 -19.52 9.27 0.04
C PHE A 106 -20.49 8.51 0.96
N LEU A 107 -19.96 7.65 1.84
CA LEU A 107 -20.75 6.96 2.84
C LEU A 107 -21.40 7.96 3.83
N LEU A 108 -20.65 8.93 4.32
CA LEU A 108 -21.13 9.98 5.21
C LEU A 108 -22.22 10.85 4.55
N MET A 109 -22.08 11.11 3.26
CA MET A 109 -23.05 11.84 2.45
C MET A 109 -24.23 10.95 1.98
N ARG A 110 -24.36 9.73 2.49
CA ARG A 110 -25.39 8.73 2.15
C ARG A 110 -25.43 8.38 0.64
N ARG A 111 -24.32 8.55 -0.07
CA ARG A 111 -24.18 8.20 -1.50
C ARG A 111 -23.75 6.75 -1.68
N PHE A 112 -24.51 5.81 -1.13
CA PHE A 112 -24.20 4.36 -1.12
C PHE A 112 -23.99 3.78 -2.53
N ARG A 113 -24.68 4.32 -3.55
CA ARG A 113 -24.54 3.85 -4.94
C ARG A 113 -23.13 4.13 -5.51
N ASP A 114 -22.50 5.23 -5.11
CA ASP A 114 -21.15 5.56 -5.59
C ASP A 114 -20.11 4.66 -4.92
N VAL A 115 -20.31 4.32 -3.65
CA VAL A 115 -19.48 3.33 -2.94
C VAL A 115 -19.62 1.94 -3.58
N ALA A 116 -20.85 1.49 -3.86
CA ALA A 116 -21.12 0.18 -4.46
C ALA A 116 -20.60 0.06 -5.90
N LYS A 117 -20.43 1.17 -6.63
CA LYS A 117 -19.88 1.20 -8.00
C LYS A 117 -18.35 1.25 -8.05
N SER A 118 -17.68 1.39 -6.92
CA SER A 118 -16.22 1.45 -6.89
C SER A 118 -15.61 0.09 -7.25
N GLU A 119 -15.07 -0.02 -8.45
CA GLU A 119 -14.39 -1.22 -8.92
C GLU A 119 -13.11 -1.50 -8.12
N GLU A 120 -12.42 -0.44 -7.67
CA GLU A 120 -11.23 -0.55 -6.83
C GLU A 120 -11.56 -1.22 -5.50
N LEU A 121 -12.65 -0.79 -4.83
CA LEU A 121 -13.07 -1.37 -3.55
C LEU A 121 -13.37 -2.87 -3.69
N TRP A 122 -14.12 -3.26 -4.72
CA TRP A 122 -14.47 -4.65 -4.95
C TRP A 122 -13.26 -5.50 -5.33
N ALA A 123 -12.33 -4.98 -6.13
CA ALA A 123 -11.07 -5.65 -6.44
C ALA A 123 -10.23 -5.85 -5.16
N TYR A 124 -10.10 -4.81 -4.32
CA TYR A 124 -9.39 -4.88 -3.05
C TYR A 124 -9.98 -5.93 -2.11
N LEU A 125 -11.29 -5.87 -1.86
CA LEU A 125 -11.97 -6.84 -0.99
C LEU A 125 -11.93 -8.26 -1.57
N GLY A 126 -12.04 -8.40 -2.89
CA GLY A 126 -11.93 -9.68 -3.59
C GLY A 126 -10.54 -10.31 -3.44
N ILE A 127 -9.47 -9.51 -3.58
CA ILE A 127 -8.08 -9.96 -3.37
C ILE A 127 -7.89 -10.39 -1.92
N VAL A 128 -8.35 -9.59 -0.96
CA VAL A 128 -8.27 -9.92 0.48
C VAL A 128 -9.00 -11.23 0.78
N ALA A 129 -10.25 -11.36 0.35
CA ALA A 129 -11.06 -12.55 0.62
C ALA A 129 -10.44 -13.80 -0.03
N PHE A 130 -10.05 -13.72 -1.31
CA PHE A 130 -9.43 -14.82 -2.03
C PHE A 130 -8.11 -15.26 -1.37
N SER A 131 -7.22 -14.32 -1.06
CA SER A 131 -5.93 -14.62 -0.43
C SER A 131 -6.12 -15.20 0.97
N THR A 132 -7.06 -14.66 1.76
CA THR A 132 -7.37 -15.17 3.10
C THR A 132 -7.85 -16.60 3.05
N VAL A 133 -8.81 -16.91 2.18
CA VAL A 133 -9.40 -18.27 2.07
C VAL A 133 -8.35 -19.28 1.58
N THR A 134 -7.58 -18.93 0.54
CA THR A 134 -6.59 -19.85 -0.02
C THR A 134 -5.41 -20.08 0.91
N ILE A 135 -4.93 -19.07 1.62
CA ILE A 135 -3.90 -19.21 2.65
C ILE A 135 -4.45 -20.03 3.81
N ALA A 136 -5.64 -19.71 4.34
CA ALA A 136 -6.24 -20.45 5.46
C ALA A 136 -6.39 -21.95 5.14
N ALA A 137 -6.82 -22.29 3.94
CA ALA A 137 -6.90 -23.68 3.48
C ALA A 137 -5.52 -24.34 3.43
N ASN A 138 -4.50 -23.61 2.96
CA ASN A 138 -3.15 -24.12 2.85
C ASN A 138 -2.44 -24.36 4.20
N ILE A 139 -2.68 -23.47 5.19
CA ILE A 139 -2.06 -23.56 6.53
C ILE A 139 -2.90 -24.37 7.54
N HIS A 140 -4.06 -24.88 7.13
CA HIS A 140 -5.00 -25.59 8.04
C HIS A 140 -4.32 -26.77 8.76
N HIS A 141 -3.45 -27.49 8.09
CA HIS A 141 -2.74 -28.63 8.68
C HIS A 141 -1.77 -28.23 9.81
N LEU A 142 -1.33 -26.97 9.86
CA LEU A 142 -0.43 -26.46 10.91
C LEU A 142 -1.18 -26.12 12.21
N TYR A 143 -2.41 -25.64 12.08
CA TYR A 143 -3.19 -25.12 13.22
C TYR A 143 -4.33 -26.05 13.66
N GLY A 144 -4.73 -27.01 12.84
CA GLY A 144 -5.75 -28.02 13.16
C GLY A 144 -7.19 -27.49 13.26
N ALA A 145 -7.41 -26.18 13.42
CA ALA A 145 -8.70 -25.55 13.53
C ALA A 145 -8.93 -24.51 12.43
N VAL A 146 -10.06 -24.61 11.73
CA VAL A 146 -10.42 -23.70 10.64
C VAL A 146 -10.45 -22.23 11.10
N GLY A 147 -11.04 -21.97 12.27
CA GLY A 147 -11.13 -20.61 12.82
C GLY A 147 -9.78 -19.98 13.12
N THR A 148 -8.82 -20.75 13.64
CA THR A 148 -7.45 -20.28 13.92
C THR A 148 -6.70 -20.02 12.62
N SER A 149 -6.79 -20.92 11.64
CA SER A 149 -6.16 -20.76 10.33
C SER A 149 -6.71 -19.53 9.61
N LEU A 150 -8.02 -19.33 9.63
CA LEU A 150 -8.67 -18.17 9.02
C LEU A 150 -8.25 -16.87 9.70
N ARG A 151 -8.16 -16.84 11.04
CA ARG A 151 -7.72 -15.67 11.81
C ARG A 151 -6.31 -15.25 11.45
N HIS A 152 -5.36 -16.18 11.46
CA HIS A 152 -3.96 -15.88 11.12
C HIS A 152 -3.80 -15.49 9.65
N ALA A 153 -4.48 -16.19 8.73
CA ALA A 153 -4.47 -15.85 7.32
C ALA A 153 -5.05 -14.45 7.08
N PHE A 154 -6.22 -14.14 7.66
CA PHE A 154 -6.86 -12.83 7.57
C PHE A 154 -5.95 -11.71 8.10
N PHE A 155 -5.35 -11.91 9.27
CA PHE A 155 -4.45 -10.93 9.87
C PHE A 155 -3.24 -10.63 8.97
N GLN A 156 -2.53 -11.68 8.51
CA GLN A 156 -1.33 -11.50 7.69
C GLN A 156 -1.66 -10.91 6.31
N VAL A 157 -2.75 -11.36 5.68
CA VAL A 157 -3.23 -10.75 4.42
C VAL A 157 -3.54 -9.28 4.61
N SER A 158 -4.27 -8.92 5.68
CA SER A 158 -4.59 -7.53 6.00
C SER A 158 -3.33 -6.69 6.22
N SER A 159 -2.39 -7.20 7.00
CA SER A 159 -1.13 -6.53 7.32
C SER A 159 -0.27 -6.27 6.08
N ILE A 160 -0.13 -7.26 5.21
CA ILE A 160 0.74 -7.18 4.03
C ILE A 160 0.11 -6.31 2.92
N ILE A 161 -1.19 -6.53 2.58
CA ILE A 161 -1.83 -5.78 1.50
C ILE A 161 -1.99 -4.29 1.83
N THR A 162 -2.20 -3.95 3.10
CA THR A 162 -2.29 -2.55 3.54
C THR A 162 -0.92 -1.92 3.75
N THR A 163 0.15 -2.70 3.59
CA THR A 163 1.53 -2.28 3.84
C THR A 163 1.78 -1.81 5.28
N THR A 164 1.06 -2.39 6.24
CA THR A 164 1.22 -2.04 7.65
C THR A 164 2.40 -2.79 8.29
N GLY A 165 2.52 -4.10 8.07
CA GLY A 165 3.66 -4.89 8.54
C GLY A 165 3.54 -5.47 9.96
N TYR A 166 2.37 -5.43 10.60
CA TYR A 166 2.15 -6.15 11.85
C TYR A 166 2.16 -7.66 11.67
N ALA A 167 2.59 -8.39 12.69
CA ALA A 167 2.58 -9.85 12.71
C ALA A 167 1.91 -10.41 13.98
N THR A 168 1.18 -11.52 13.83
CA THR A 168 0.65 -12.31 14.95
C THR A 168 1.35 -13.66 15.09
N VAL A 169 1.95 -14.13 14.00
CA VAL A 169 2.68 -15.40 13.92
C VAL A 169 3.87 -15.25 12.97
N ASP A 170 4.83 -16.16 13.10
CA ASP A 170 5.94 -16.26 12.16
C ASP A 170 5.47 -16.96 10.87
N PHE A 171 5.06 -16.17 9.89
CA PHE A 171 4.62 -16.68 8.59
C PHE A 171 5.77 -17.18 7.71
N ASP A 172 7.02 -16.99 8.11
CA ASP A 172 8.15 -17.61 7.40
C ASP A 172 8.17 -19.13 7.57
N GLN A 173 7.50 -19.66 8.60
CA GLN A 173 7.29 -21.09 8.80
C GLN A 173 6.14 -21.67 7.96
N TRP A 174 5.39 -20.83 7.24
CA TRP A 174 4.27 -21.31 6.46
C TRP A 174 4.71 -22.02 5.17
N PRO A 175 3.83 -22.86 4.58
CA PRO A 175 4.11 -23.53 3.31
C PRO A 175 4.42 -22.54 2.19
N GLY A 176 5.16 -23.01 1.17
CA GLY A 176 5.60 -22.19 0.05
C GLY A 176 4.49 -21.43 -0.66
N TYR A 177 3.30 -22.05 -0.84
CA TYR A 177 2.14 -21.39 -1.44
C TYR A 177 1.70 -20.15 -0.65
N ALA A 178 1.51 -20.29 0.66
CA ALA A 178 1.10 -19.18 1.52
C ALA A 178 2.11 -18.02 1.48
N LYS A 179 3.41 -18.33 1.57
CA LYS A 179 4.50 -17.34 1.43
C LYS A 179 4.47 -16.65 0.06
N THR A 180 4.27 -17.39 -1.02
CA THR A 180 4.19 -16.83 -2.37
C THR A 180 3.02 -15.87 -2.52
N VAL A 181 1.84 -16.22 -2.00
CA VAL A 181 0.68 -15.31 -2.02
C VAL A 181 0.98 -14.03 -1.23
N LEU A 182 1.58 -14.12 -0.04
CA LEU A 182 1.98 -12.94 0.74
C LEU A 182 2.97 -12.07 -0.03
N VAL A 183 3.98 -12.66 -0.68
CA VAL A 183 4.95 -11.92 -1.51
C VAL A 183 4.25 -11.20 -2.68
N LEU A 184 3.30 -11.84 -3.35
CA LEU A 184 2.53 -11.20 -4.42
C LEU A 184 1.70 -10.02 -3.88
N LEU A 185 1.10 -10.17 -2.69
CA LEU A 185 0.36 -9.09 -2.03
C LEU A 185 1.24 -7.89 -1.68
N MET A 186 2.54 -8.08 -1.40
CA MET A 186 3.48 -6.98 -1.16
C MET A 186 3.51 -5.97 -2.31
N PHE A 187 3.33 -6.44 -3.56
CA PHE A 187 3.32 -5.58 -4.75
C PHE A 187 1.96 -4.92 -5.01
N VAL A 188 0.87 -5.46 -4.50
CA VAL A 188 -0.49 -4.93 -4.78
C VAL A 188 -0.73 -3.62 -4.03
N GLY A 189 -0.54 -3.63 -2.71
CA GLY A 189 -0.79 -2.46 -1.86
C GLY A 189 -2.27 -2.19 -1.58
N GLY A 190 -2.57 -1.07 -0.90
CA GLY A 190 -3.93 -0.61 -0.59
C GLY A 190 -4.60 0.13 -1.75
N CYS A 191 -5.80 0.70 -1.50
CA CYS A 191 -6.50 1.54 -2.47
C CYS A 191 -5.79 2.88 -2.67
N ALA A 192 -5.96 3.49 -3.84
CA ALA A 192 -5.51 4.85 -4.08
C ALA A 192 -6.28 5.84 -3.19
N GLY A 193 -5.56 6.83 -2.63
CA GLY A 193 -6.19 7.75 -1.66
C GLY A 193 -6.44 7.12 -0.29
N SER A 194 -5.75 6.02 0.04
CA SER A 194 -5.58 5.46 1.38
C SER A 194 -4.21 5.81 1.93
N THR A 195 -3.97 5.48 3.20
CA THR A 195 -2.65 5.66 3.83
C THR A 195 -1.62 4.60 3.42
N GLY A 196 -2.04 3.48 2.81
CA GLY A 196 -1.16 2.37 2.42
C GLY A 196 -0.09 2.72 1.39
N GLY A 197 1.01 1.99 1.36
CA GLY A 197 2.07 2.04 0.34
C GLY A 197 1.78 1.14 -0.88
N GLY A 198 2.83 0.69 -1.55
CA GLY A 198 2.76 -0.23 -2.69
C GLY A 198 2.30 0.41 -4.00
N LEU A 199 2.10 -0.42 -5.04
CA LEU A 199 1.66 0.03 -6.36
C LEU A 199 0.25 0.63 -6.39
N LYS A 200 -0.59 0.28 -5.46
CA LYS A 200 -2.03 0.57 -5.35
C LYS A 200 -2.90 -0.31 -6.25
N VAL A 201 -4.01 -0.77 -5.66
CA VAL A 201 -5.00 -1.62 -6.38
C VAL A 201 -5.47 -0.99 -7.68
N THR A 202 -5.74 0.30 -7.70
CA THR A 202 -6.15 1.03 -8.92
C THR A 202 -5.16 0.85 -10.07
N ARG A 203 -3.84 0.97 -9.79
CA ARG A 203 -2.82 0.80 -10.82
C ARG A 203 -2.77 -0.64 -11.31
N VAL A 204 -2.85 -1.62 -10.40
CA VAL A 204 -2.87 -3.05 -10.74
C VAL A 204 -4.07 -3.37 -11.64
N VAL A 205 -5.28 -2.95 -11.26
CA VAL A 205 -6.50 -3.13 -12.07
C VAL A 205 -6.37 -2.44 -13.42
N THR A 206 -5.80 -1.23 -13.47
CA THR A 206 -5.58 -0.50 -14.72
C THR A 206 -4.60 -1.24 -15.63
N LEU A 207 -3.50 -1.76 -15.11
CA LEU A 207 -2.50 -2.52 -15.88
C LEU A 207 -3.11 -3.79 -16.47
N VAL A 208 -3.86 -4.56 -15.66
CA VAL A 208 -4.55 -5.77 -16.12
C VAL A 208 -5.55 -5.43 -17.24
N LYS A 209 -6.39 -4.40 -17.04
CA LYS A 209 -7.34 -3.97 -18.07
C LYS A 209 -6.65 -3.45 -19.35
N ALA A 210 -5.53 -2.73 -19.20
CA ALA A 210 -4.75 -2.26 -20.34
C ALA A 210 -4.16 -3.43 -21.13
N ALA A 211 -3.60 -4.44 -20.46
CA ALA A 211 -3.08 -5.63 -21.12
C ALA A 211 -4.19 -6.39 -21.88
N PHE A 212 -5.36 -6.58 -21.29
CA PHE A 212 -6.51 -7.19 -21.98
C PHE A 212 -7.01 -6.34 -23.17
N MET A 213 -6.99 -5.01 -23.02
CA MET A 213 -7.34 -4.08 -24.10
C MET A 213 -6.36 -4.22 -25.28
N ASP A 214 -5.05 -4.26 -24.99
CA ASP A 214 -4.02 -4.36 -26.02
C ASP A 214 -4.11 -5.72 -26.76
N MET A 215 -4.32 -6.83 -26.03
CA MET A 215 -4.61 -8.14 -26.65
C MET A 215 -5.84 -8.10 -27.55
N ARG A 216 -6.92 -7.42 -27.11
CA ARG A 216 -8.13 -7.29 -27.92
C ARG A 216 -7.91 -6.46 -29.18
N LYS A 217 -7.07 -5.41 -29.12
CA LYS A 217 -6.68 -4.62 -30.30
C LYS A 217 -5.85 -5.44 -31.29
N MET A 218 -5.03 -6.38 -30.82
CA MET A 218 -4.30 -7.30 -31.74
C MET A 218 -5.25 -8.19 -32.54
N ILE A 219 -6.35 -8.66 -31.92
CA ILE A 219 -7.35 -9.49 -32.58
C ILE A 219 -8.27 -8.63 -33.49
N HIS A 220 -8.61 -7.43 -33.06
CA HIS A 220 -9.50 -6.51 -33.77
C HIS A 220 -8.86 -5.12 -33.93
N PRO A 221 -7.96 -4.90 -34.90
CA PRO A 221 -7.15 -3.66 -35.01
C PRO A 221 -7.99 -2.39 -35.17
N ASN A 222 -9.17 -2.49 -35.81
CA ASN A 222 -10.08 -1.35 -36.05
C ASN A 222 -11.05 -1.09 -34.88
N ALA A 223 -10.99 -1.86 -33.80
CA ALA A 223 -11.89 -1.65 -32.67
C ALA A 223 -11.44 -0.45 -31.81
N VAL A 224 -12.34 0.50 -31.58
CA VAL A 224 -12.14 1.59 -30.62
C VAL A 224 -12.38 1.05 -29.20
N VAL A 225 -11.32 0.59 -28.55
CA VAL A 225 -11.38 0.03 -27.20
C VAL A 225 -10.65 0.97 -26.25
N ASN A 226 -11.32 1.39 -25.17
CA ASN A 226 -10.75 2.20 -24.10
C ASN A 226 -10.79 1.45 -22.78
N VAL A 227 -9.77 1.63 -21.93
CA VAL A 227 -9.81 1.19 -20.55
C VAL A 227 -10.90 1.96 -19.82
N ARG A 228 -11.77 1.25 -19.09
CA ARG A 228 -12.83 1.86 -18.29
C ARG A 228 -12.62 1.57 -16.81
N MET A 229 -12.80 2.61 -15.98
CA MET A 229 -12.85 2.51 -14.52
C MET A 229 -14.15 3.15 -14.04
N GLU A 230 -14.87 2.45 -13.16
CA GLU A 230 -16.16 2.92 -12.61
C GLU A 230 -17.17 3.33 -13.73
N GLY A 231 -17.17 2.58 -14.84
CA GLY A 231 -18.03 2.84 -16.00
C GLY A 231 -17.60 4.02 -16.90
N ARG A 232 -16.53 4.74 -16.56
CA ARG A 232 -16.00 5.87 -17.34
C ARG A 232 -14.75 5.47 -18.11
N ALA A 233 -14.63 5.96 -19.37
CA ALA A 233 -13.41 5.77 -20.14
C ALA A 233 -12.27 6.56 -19.51
N MET A 234 -11.14 5.89 -19.27
CA MET A 234 -9.92 6.55 -18.80
C MET A 234 -9.23 7.26 -19.98
N PRO A 235 -8.75 8.50 -19.79
CA PRO A 235 -7.90 9.16 -20.78
C PRO A 235 -6.64 8.32 -21.05
N GLU A 236 -6.27 8.18 -22.32
CA GLU A 236 -5.09 7.38 -22.73
C GLU A 236 -3.81 7.85 -22.02
N LYS A 237 -3.66 9.16 -21.81
CA LYS A 237 -2.54 9.75 -21.05
C LYS A 237 -2.43 9.18 -19.63
N GLN A 238 -3.55 8.89 -18.95
CA GLN A 238 -3.55 8.31 -17.61
C GLN A 238 -3.11 6.85 -17.66
N VAL A 239 -3.62 6.07 -18.62
CA VAL A 239 -3.24 4.66 -18.81
C VAL A 239 -1.75 4.55 -19.09
N ARG A 240 -1.23 5.34 -20.05
CA ARG A 240 0.22 5.41 -20.34
C ARG A 240 1.04 5.85 -19.14
N GLY A 241 0.52 6.78 -18.33
CA GLY A 241 1.17 7.21 -17.08
C GLY A 241 1.33 6.07 -16.07
N VAL A 242 0.31 5.21 -15.94
CA VAL A 242 0.37 4.02 -15.07
C VAL A 242 1.36 2.98 -15.62
N GLN A 243 1.37 2.74 -16.93
CA GLN A 243 2.34 1.83 -17.56
C GLN A 243 3.78 2.34 -17.40
N ALA A 244 4.02 3.63 -17.64
CA ALA A 244 5.33 4.24 -17.42
C ALA A 244 5.79 4.16 -15.95
N TYR A 245 4.86 4.41 -15.00
CA TYR A 245 5.15 4.24 -13.57
C TYR A 245 5.58 2.81 -13.24
N PHE A 246 4.84 1.83 -13.74
CA PHE A 246 5.18 0.41 -13.51
C PHE A 246 6.53 0.03 -14.13
N SER A 247 6.83 0.52 -15.34
CA SER A 247 8.13 0.26 -15.98
C SER A 247 9.30 0.84 -15.17
N VAL A 248 9.16 2.08 -14.69
CA VAL A 248 10.20 2.72 -13.84
C VAL A 248 10.31 2.03 -12.49
N TYR A 249 9.17 1.62 -11.89
CA TYR A 249 9.15 0.84 -10.64
C TYR A 249 9.93 -0.47 -10.80
N MET A 250 9.67 -1.23 -11.88
CA MET A 250 10.35 -2.50 -12.12
C MET A 250 11.85 -2.32 -12.41
N LEU A 251 12.22 -1.23 -13.12
CA LEU A 251 13.63 -0.90 -13.36
C LEU A 251 14.35 -0.56 -12.06
N LEU A 252 13.75 0.30 -11.23
CA LEU A 252 14.30 0.65 -9.91
C LEU A 252 14.45 -0.60 -9.05
N TYR A 253 13.39 -1.44 -9.01
CA TYR A 253 13.41 -2.70 -8.28
C TYR A 253 14.56 -3.61 -8.74
N ALA A 254 14.73 -3.81 -10.05
CA ALA A 254 15.78 -4.67 -10.59
C ALA A 254 17.19 -4.15 -10.26
N VAL A 255 17.41 -2.83 -10.39
CA VAL A 255 18.70 -2.20 -10.06
C VAL A 255 18.99 -2.32 -8.56
N SER A 256 18.03 -1.99 -7.69
CA SER A 256 18.21 -2.10 -6.23
C SER A 256 18.44 -3.55 -5.80
N TRP A 257 17.72 -4.51 -6.40
CA TRP A 257 17.91 -5.92 -6.11
C TRP A 257 19.32 -6.43 -6.50
N LEU A 258 19.78 -6.04 -7.70
CA LEU A 258 21.13 -6.36 -8.15
C LEU A 258 22.19 -5.79 -7.19
N LEU A 259 22.04 -4.54 -6.76
CA LEU A 259 22.96 -3.92 -5.81
C LEU A 259 22.90 -4.63 -4.46
N LEU A 260 21.71 -4.92 -3.91
CA LEU A 260 21.57 -5.61 -2.62
C LEU A 260 22.18 -7.01 -2.64
N SER A 261 22.19 -7.71 -3.78
CA SER A 261 22.79 -9.04 -3.90
C SER A 261 24.30 -9.06 -3.59
N LEU A 262 24.96 -7.91 -3.68
CA LEU A 262 26.39 -7.76 -3.30
C LEU A 262 26.65 -7.97 -1.80
N ASN A 263 25.60 -7.99 -0.96
CA ASN A 263 25.77 -8.34 0.48
C ASN A 263 26.01 -9.83 0.70
N GLY A 264 25.85 -10.70 -0.29
CA GLY A 264 26.09 -12.13 -0.19
C GLY A 264 25.03 -12.93 0.59
N PHE A 265 23.84 -12.35 0.82
CA PHE A 265 22.71 -13.05 1.43
C PHE A 265 21.98 -13.92 0.39
N ASP A 266 21.14 -14.84 0.89
CA ASP A 266 20.33 -15.70 0.04
C ASP A 266 19.32 -14.88 -0.80
N LEU A 267 18.94 -15.46 -1.92
CA LEU A 267 18.08 -14.81 -2.92
C LEU A 267 16.72 -14.42 -2.33
N LEU A 268 16.13 -15.28 -1.49
CA LEU A 268 14.81 -15.04 -0.89
C LEU A 268 14.86 -13.86 0.08
N SER A 269 15.83 -13.84 0.99
CA SER A 269 16.00 -12.73 1.95
C SER A 269 16.26 -11.41 1.24
N THR A 270 17.13 -11.38 0.23
CA THR A 270 17.47 -10.18 -0.54
C THR A 270 16.25 -9.66 -1.32
N PHE A 271 15.54 -10.55 -2.01
CA PHE A 271 14.35 -10.21 -2.79
C PHE A 271 13.24 -9.65 -1.89
N THR A 272 12.93 -10.34 -0.78
CA THR A 272 11.82 -9.93 0.09
C THR A 272 12.18 -8.73 0.97
N ALA A 273 13.47 -8.53 1.31
CA ALA A 273 13.93 -7.32 1.98
C ALA A 273 13.67 -6.08 1.12
N LEU A 274 14.02 -6.15 -0.17
CA LEU A 274 13.71 -5.06 -1.10
C LEU A 274 12.20 -4.88 -1.29
N SER A 275 11.45 -5.98 -1.49
CA SER A 275 9.99 -5.92 -1.63
C SER A 275 9.33 -5.24 -0.43
N ALA A 276 9.74 -5.61 0.78
CA ALA A 276 9.23 -5.05 2.01
C ALA A 276 9.58 -3.55 2.16
N CYS A 277 10.80 -3.16 1.78
CA CYS A 277 11.25 -1.76 1.88
C CYS A 277 10.60 -0.86 0.83
N ILE A 278 10.64 -1.21 -0.47
CA ILE A 278 10.10 -0.36 -1.53
C ILE A 278 8.57 -0.20 -1.44
N ASN A 279 7.87 -1.18 -0.87
CA ASN A 279 6.43 -1.11 -0.64
C ASN A 279 6.06 -0.64 0.78
N ASN A 280 7.06 -0.33 1.63
CA ASN A 280 6.89 0.17 2.99
C ASN A 280 6.06 -0.76 3.89
N ILE A 281 6.37 -2.05 3.87
CA ILE A 281 5.66 -3.09 4.65
C ILE A 281 6.41 -3.39 5.97
N GLY A 282 7.73 -3.60 5.90
CA GLY A 282 8.60 -3.94 7.01
C GLY A 282 9.07 -5.39 6.97
N PRO A 283 8.29 -6.39 7.41
CA PRO A 283 8.73 -7.78 7.37
C PRO A 283 8.73 -8.37 5.96
N GLY A 284 9.79 -9.14 5.65
CA GLY A 284 9.90 -9.97 4.45
C GLY A 284 9.84 -11.46 4.80
N LEU A 285 10.73 -12.25 4.19
CA LEU A 285 10.92 -13.69 4.44
C LEU A 285 12.41 -13.98 4.72
N GLY A 286 12.69 -15.15 5.27
CA GLY A 286 14.03 -15.55 5.63
C GLY A 286 14.62 -14.65 6.72
N MET A 287 15.81 -14.10 6.50
CA MET A 287 16.52 -13.28 7.50
C MET A 287 15.74 -12.02 7.93
N VAL A 288 14.90 -11.47 7.04
CA VAL A 288 14.06 -10.29 7.30
C VAL A 288 12.59 -10.65 7.55
N GLY A 289 12.34 -11.90 7.92
CA GLY A 289 11.01 -12.38 8.30
C GLY A 289 10.44 -11.65 9.53
N PRO A 290 9.21 -11.99 9.96
CA PRO A 290 8.51 -11.27 11.04
C PRO A 290 9.25 -11.34 12.39
N THR A 291 10.12 -12.32 12.59
CA THR A 291 10.98 -12.47 13.78
C THR A 291 12.44 -12.02 13.54
N GLY A 292 12.76 -11.67 12.29
CA GLY A 292 14.08 -11.22 11.86
C GLY A 292 14.25 -9.70 11.91
N ASN A 293 15.38 -9.22 11.42
CA ASN A 293 15.66 -7.79 11.32
C ASN A 293 16.71 -7.47 10.25
N PHE A 294 16.87 -6.17 9.95
CA PHE A 294 17.81 -5.66 8.95
C PHE A 294 19.21 -5.35 9.49
N SER A 295 19.55 -5.77 10.73
CA SER A 295 20.82 -5.38 11.37
C SER A 295 22.06 -5.89 10.62
N ALA A 296 21.96 -7.08 10.02
CA ALA A 296 23.07 -7.74 9.32
C ALA A 296 23.42 -7.07 7.95
N PHE A 297 22.53 -6.26 7.38
CA PHE A 297 22.85 -5.55 6.14
C PHE A 297 23.95 -4.53 6.34
N ALA A 298 24.85 -4.41 5.36
CA ALA A 298 25.91 -3.40 5.36
C ALA A 298 25.32 -1.97 5.40
N PRO A 299 26.05 -0.97 5.94
CA PRO A 299 25.54 0.41 6.04
C PRO A 299 25.08 0.99 4.71
N TRP A 300 25.81 0.75 3.63
CA TRP A 300 25.45 1.22 2.28
C TRP A 300 24.14 0.59 1.77
N ALA A 301 23.90 -0.70 2.09
CA ALA A 301 22.67 -1.39 1.71
C ALA A 301 21.47 -0.85 2.49
N LYS A 302 21.65 -0.50 3.76
CA LYS A 302 20.61 0.18 4.55
C LYS A 302 20.27 1.56 3.99
N LEU A 303 21.25 2.30 3.49
CA LEU A 303 21.02 3.57 2.80
C LEU A 303 20.24 3.37 1.48
N LEU A 304 20.59 2.34 0.71
CA LEU A 304 19.85 2.00 -0.51
C LEU A 304 18.39 1.63 -0.19
N LEU A 305 18.16 0.74 0.79
CA LEU A 305 16.82 0.38 1.23
C LEU A 305 16.03 1.59 1.76
N SER A 306 16.69 2.51 2.47
CA SER A 306 16.06 3.76 2.93
C SER A 306 15.64 4.65 1.77
N PHE A 307 16.45 4.73 0.72
CA PHE A 307 16.09 5.42 -0.52
C PHE A 307 14.89 4.75 -1.20
N ASP A 308 14.87 3.41 -1.29
CA ASP A 308 13.77 2.65 -1.87
C ASP A 308 12.47 2.85 -1.08
N MET A 309 12.53 2.91 0.26
CA MET A 309 11.38 3.24 1.12
C MET A 309 10.83 4.63 0.82
N LEU A 310 11.71 5.64 0.68
CA LEU A 310 11.29 7.00 0.33
C LEU A 310 10.69 7.05 -1.09
N ALA A 311 11.30 6.37 -2.05
CA ALA A 311 10.81 6.31 -3.44
C ALA A 311 9.42 5.64 -3.51
N GLY A 312 9.20 4.57 -2.75
CA GLY A 312 7.92 3.89 -2.66
C GLY A 312 6.83 4.71 -1.97
N ARG A 313 7.19 5.49 -0.94
CA ARG A 313 6.23 6.29 -0.15
C ARG A 313 5.85 7.61 -0.80
N LEU A 314 6.83 8.35 -1.33
CA LEU A 314 6.66 9.70 -1.88
C LEU A 314 6.36 9.71 -3.37
N GLU A 315 6.12 8.55 -3.97
CA GLU A 315 6.02 8.32 -5.41
C GLU A 315 7.38 8.41 -6.14
N ILE A 316 7.64 7.45 -7.02
CA ILE A 316 8.95 7.28 -7.68
C ILE A 316 9.33 8.50 -8.53
N PHE A 317 8.36 9.05 -9.30
CA PHE A 317 8.65 10.17 -10.19
C PHE A 317 9.12 11.45 -9.47
N PRO A 318 8.43 11.94 -8.42
CA PRO A 318 8.93 13.06 -7.62
C PRO A 318 10.33 12.82 -7.05
N MET A 319 10.60 11.60 -6.55
CA MET A 319 11.91 11.26 -6.00
C MET A 319 13.01 11.27 -7.07
N LEU A 320 12.77 10.67 -8.24
CA LEU A 320 13.76 10.69 -9.33
C LEU A 320 14.00 12.08 -9.89
N LEU A 321 12.99 12.96 -9.91
CA LEU A 321 13.14 14.35 -10.36
C LEU A 321 14.11 15.15 -9.49
N LEU A 322 14.34 14.79 -8.23
CA LEU A 322 15.34 15.42 -7.37
C LEU A 322 16.78 15.26 -7.92
N PHE A 323 17.03 14.17 -8.65
CA PHE A 323 18.35 13.88 -9.24
C PHE A 323 18.52 14.46 -10.65
N VAL A 324 17.46 15.04 -11.23
CA VAL A 324 17.54 15.65 -12.57
C VAL A 324 18.04 17.10 -12.44
N PRO A 325 19.24 17.45 -12.99
CA PRO A 325 19.83 18.78 -12.83
C PRO A 325 18.94 19.93 -13.33
N SER A 326 18.07 19.69 -14.32
CA SER A 326 17.15 20.69 -14.85
C SER A 326 16.09 21.12 -13.83
N THR A 327 15.77 20.28 -12.86
CA THR A 327 14.82 20.62 -11.77
C THR A 327 15.34 21.74 -10.88
N TRP A 328 16.66 21.79 -10.66
CA TRP A 328 17.35 22.77 -9.83
C TRP A 328 17.78 24.02 -10.59
N ARG A 329 17.91 23.94 -11.90
CA ARG A 329 18.18 25.10 -12.76
C ARG A 329 16.91 25.92 -12.90
N GLY A 330 16.59 26.71 -11.87
CA GLY A 330 15.39 27.55 -11.83
C GLY A 330 15.27 28.44 -13.07
N ASN A 331 14.11 28.50 -13.62
CA ASN A 331 13.44 29.47 -14.52
C ASN A 331 14.28 30.47 -15.36
N ARG A 332 15.56 30.18 -15.71
CA ARG A 332 16.29 30.99 -16.70
C ARG A 332 15.62 30.90 -18.08
N LEU A 333 14.99 29.78 -18.43
CA LEU A 333 14.26 29.60 -19.70
C LEU A 333 12.97 30.42 -19.77
N ARG A 334 12.20 30.53 -18.68
CA ARG A 334 10.98 31.37 -18.65
C ARG A 334 11.26 32.87 -18.71
N ARG A 335 12.48 33.33 -18.37
CA ARG A 335 12.90 34.71 -18.56
C ARG A 335 13.26 35.00 -20.03
N TRP A 336 13.70 33.98 -20.78
CA TRP A 336 14.05 34.14 -22.20
C TRP A 336 12.78 34.18 -23.06
N GLU A 337 11.79 33.28 -22.80
CA GLU A 337 10.48 33.26 -23.50
C GLU A 337 9.60 34.51 -23.23
N ARG A 338 9.85 35.24 -22.13
CA ARG A 338 9.13 36.51 -21.83
C ARG A 338 9.85 37.74 -22.44
N ARG A 339 11.03 37.58 -23.01
CA ARG A 339 11.81 38.65 -23.61
C ARG A 339 11.82 38.63 -25.14
N ASN A 340 11.32 37.59 -25.75
CA ASN A 340 11.07 37.45 -27.18
C ASN A 340 9.57 37.19 -27.41
#